data_d39b69cb8615de444a609bede4d10aec
#
_entry.id   d39b69cb8615de444a609bede4d10aec
#
_cell.length_a   1.000
_cell.length_b   1.000
_cell.length_c   1.000
_cell.angle_alpha   90.00
_cell.angle_beta   90.00
_cell.angle_gamma   90.00
#
_symmetry.space_group_name_H-M   'P 1'
#
loop_
_entity.id
_entity.type
_entity.pdbx_description
1 polymer ?
#
loop_
_entity_poly.entity_id
_entity_poly.type
_entity_poly.pdbx_seq_one_letter_code
_entity_poly.pdbx_strand_id
1 'polypeptide(L)'
;MTLSLHSRSGPSIRMANCIFRIVALGVGVLITVSSAFAADLETWQHEFPKTNFAKATVPLDEIRDDGNFRDTIAPIDDPVFQSVSALTAMGPLEPVLSVVIQGDARAYPLRMLLWHEIVNDTVGGVPLLVSYCPLCNSGVVFDRRVDGDVLRFGNTGRIRHFDMVMCDHENENWWQQFTGEAIIGNDAGAYLKAIPARLESLARFRARAPQGLVMIPDDVMRQPYGATAYYGMDSLWETQSRNMLRERYPYTLPEDVSPLLRVVVVEGKAWAVELLRAVSRIEHGETVLSWIEGQNSIHDHAIVYSGRDVGNVIVQRAGRDVPYDVTFAFAFRAFWPDGEIVFLK
;
A
#
# COMPACT_ATOMS: atom_id res chain seq x y z
N MET A 1 51.94 65.35 18.74
CA MET A 1 52.65 64.66 19.84
C MET A 1 52.27 63.18 19.69
N THR A 2 53.03 62.48 18.92
CA THR A 2 54.05 61.50 19.22
C THR A 2 53.54 60.15 19.73
N LEU A 3 53.63 59.14 18.80
CA LEU A 3 54.15 57.75 18.95
C LEU A 3 53.35 56.79 19.86
N SER A 4 53.12 55.55 19.53
CA SER A 4 54.07 54.51 19.06
C SER A 4 53.34 53.24 18.61
N LEU A 5 53.84 52.63 17.55
CA LEU A 5 53.63 51.28 17.06
C LEU A 5 54.04 50.22 18.09
N HIS A 6 53.25 49.08 18.16
CA HIS A 6 53.90 47.78 18.37
C HIS A 6 53.12 46.66 17.65
N SER A 7 53.80 46.05 16.69
CA SER A 7 53.50 44.78 16.05
C SER A 7 53.75 43.61 17.00
N ARG A 8 52.97 42.60 17.00
CA ARG A 8 53.43 41.20 17.23
C ARG A 8 52.59 40.19 16.47
N SER A 9 53.31 39.43 15.75
CA SER A 9 53.03 38.28 14.92
C SER A 9 52.54 37.03 15.67
N GLY A 10 51.62 36.25 15.00
CA GLY A 10 51.43 34.81 15.06
C GLY A 10 50.61 34.23 16.21
N PRO A 11 50.00 33.03 16.08
CA PRO A 11 50.35 31.97 15.18
C PRO A 11 49.19 31.26 14.45
N SER A 12 49.50 30.75 13.35
CA SER A 12 48.79 29.74 12.54
C SER A 12 48.74 28.37 13.22
N ILE A 13 47.79 28.06 14.11
CA ILE A 13 47.57 26.70 14.67
C ILE A 13 46.08 26.44 15.02
N ARG A 14 45.14 26.97 14.29
CA ARG A 14 43.73 26.61 14.56
C ARG A 14 42.95 26.01 13.37
N MET A 15 43.56 25.89 12.20
CA MET A 15 42.85 25.26 11.03
C MET A 15 42.98 23.75 10.95
N ALA A 16 43.97 23.12 11.55
CA ALA A 16 44.17 21.67 11.46
C ALA A 16 43.18 20.86 12.34
N ASN A 17 42.69 21.42 13.45
CA ASN A 17 41.83 20.70 14.37
C ASN A 17 40.32 20.71 13.97
N CYS A 18 39.88 21.64 13.11
CA CYS A 18 38.49 21.62 12.61
C CYS A 18 38.27 20.60 11.50
N ILE A 19 39.27 20.40 10.64
CA ILE A 19 39.14 19.42 9.53
C ILE A 19 39.14 17.98 10.06
N PHE A 20 39.94 17.68 11.09
CA PHE A 20 39.95 16.36 11.72
C PHE A 20 38.67 16.01 12.47
N ARG A 21 37.98 17.01 13.07
CA ARG A 21 36.68 16.78 13.77
C ARG A 21 35.53 16.55 12.78
N ILE A 22 35.53 17.21 11.63
CA ILE A 22 34.48 17.03 10.61
C ILE A 22 34.63 15.65 9.92
N VAL A 23 35.86 15.21 9.65
CA VAL A 23 36.12 13.89 9.06
C VAL A 23 35.78 12.77 10.06
N ALA A 24 36.06 12.93 11.37
CA ALA A 24 35.71 11.94 12.38
C ALA A 24 34.19 11.81 12.60
N LEU A 25 33.42 12.91 12.51
CA LEU A 25 31.96 12.84 12.57
C LEU A 25 31.33 12.23 11.30
N GLY A 26 31.87 12.53 10.11
CA GLY A 26 31.38 11.96 8.85
C GLY A 26 31.62 10.45 8.74
N VAL A 27 32.79 9.97 9.19
CA VAL A 27 33.10 8.54 9.21
C VAL A 27 32.28 7.78 10.26
N GLY A 28 32.02 8.39 11.44
CA GLY A 28 31.20 7.78 12.48
C GLY A 28 29.74 7.60 12.07
N VAL A 29 29.15 8.55 11.34
CA VAL A 29 27.76 8.45 10.85
C VAL A 29 27.66 7.41 9.71
N LEU A 30 28.63 7.35 8.80
CA LEU A 30 28.65 6.34 7.74
C LEU A 30 28.80 4.91 8.29
N ILE A 31 29.62 4.71 9.32
CA ILE A 31 29.83 3.39 9.94
C ILE A 31 28.58 2.94 10.68
N THR A 32 27.86 3.84 11.34
CA THR A 32 26.63 3.49 12.09
C THR A 32 25.47 3.14 11.16
N VAL A 33 25.29 3.83 10.06
CA VAL A 33 24.25 3.50 9.06
C VAL A 33 24.56 2.16 8.37
N SER A 34 25.80 1.92 7.99
CA SER A 34 26.21 0.63 7.40
C SER A 34 26.04 -0.56 8.35
N SER A 35 26.28 -0.36 9.66
CA SER A 35 26.14 -1.44 10.65
C SER A 35 24.67 -1.76 10.95
N ALA A 36 23.77 -0.78 11.00
CA ALA A 36 22.34 -1.00 11.19
C ALA A 36 21.73 -1.79 10.01
N PHE A 37 22.00 -1.36 8.78
CA PHE A 37 21.53 -2.06 7.59
C PHE A 37 22.10 -3.49 7.47
N ALA A 38 23.35 -3.72 7.84
CA ALA A 38 23.92 -5.07 7.85
C ALA A 38 23.23 -6.00 8.87
N ALA A 39 22.83 -5.46 10.02
CA ALA A 39 22.08 -6.22 11.02
C ALA A 39 20.64 -6.55 10.54
N ASP A 40 19.99 -5.63 9.85
CA ASP A 40 18.67 -5.87 9.24
C ASP A 40 18.76 -6.99 8.19
N LEU A 41 19.75 -6.95 7.31
CA LEU A 41 19.93 -7.95 6.27
C LEU A 41 20.24 -9.35 6.85
N GLU A 42 21.04 -9.45 7.91
CA GLU A 42 21.32 -10.72 8.61
C GLU A 42 20.04 -11.29 9.21
N THR A 43 19.20 -10.45 9.83
CA THR A 43 17.90 -10.83 10.37
C THR A 43 16.97 -11.34 9.25
N TRP A 44 16.90 -10.63 8.13
CA TRP A 44 16.08 -11.04 6.98
C TRP A 44 16.54 -12.37 6.39
N GLN A 45 17.84 -12.59 6.24
CA GLN A 45 18.40 -13.86 5.75
C GLN A 45 18.11 -15.04 6.70
N HIS A 46 18.03 -14.79 8.00
CA HIS A 46 17.65 -15.81 8.97
C HIS A 46 16.15 -16.14 8.89
N GLU A 47 15.30 -15.13 8.73
CA GLU A 47 13.84 -15.29 8.67
C GLU A 47 13.36 -15.83 7.30
N PHE A 48 14.08 -15.52 6.24
CA PHE A 48 13.80 -15.92 4.86
C PHE A 48 14.98 -16.64 4.22
N PRO A 49 15.29 -17.87 4.65
CA PRO A 49 16.51 -18.57 4.24
C PRO A 49 16.58 -18.96 2.77
N LYS A 50 15.44 -19.02 2.05
CA LYS A 50 15.39 -19.29 0.61
C LYS A 50 15.56 -18.04 -0.25
N THR A 51 15.38 -16.84 0.33
CA THR A 51 15.43 -15.60 -0.42
C THR A 51 16.84 -15.28 -0.92
N ASN A 52 16.96 -15.07 -2.20
CA ASN A 52 18.22 -14.60 -2.79
C ASN A 52 18.30 -13.07 -2.77
N PHE A 53 18.79 -12.50 -1.67
CA PHE A 53 18.92 -11.04 -1.50
C PHE A 53 19.93 -10.37 -2.44
N ALA A 54 20.75 -11.15 -3.16
CA ALA A 54 21.64 -10.59 -4.18
C ALA A 54 20.91 -10.28 -5.50
N LYS A 55 19.67 -10.79 -5.67
CA LYS A 55 18.79 -10.48 -6.80
C LYS A 55 17.68 -9.55 -6.31
N ALA A 56 17.76 -8.27 -6.64
CA ALA A 56 16.78 -7.28 -6.30
C ALA A 56 16.60 -6.29 -7.47
N THR A 57 15.37 -5.83 -7.70
CA THR A 57 15.02 -4.77 -8.65
C THR A 57 15.01 -3.39 -8.00
N VAL A 58 15.05 -3.35 -6.67
CA VAL A 58 14.99 -2.13 -5.85
C VAL A 58 16.16 -2.07 -4.88
N PRO A 59 16.58 -0.87 -4.43
CA PRO A 59 17.55 -0.72 -3.34
C PRO A 59 17.01 -1.35 -2.06
N LEU A 60 17.78 -2.23 -1.41
CA LEU A 60 17.33 -2.89 -0.17
C LEU A 60 17.15 -1.90 0.98
N ASP A 61 17.85 -0.78 0.98
CA ASP A 61 17.75 0.29 1.97
C ASP A 61 16.46 1.14 1.85
N GLU A 62 15.65 0.93 0.82
CA GLU A 62 14.28 1.46 0.75
C GLU A 62 13.29 0.65 1.57
N ILE A 63 13.64 -0.60 1.94
CA ILE A 63 12.78 -1.50 2.71
C ILE A 63 13.01 -1.26 4.20
N ARG A 64 11.93 -1.23 4.96
CA ARG A 64 11.92 -1.00 6.40
C ARG A 64 11.11 -2.08 7.11
N ASP A 65 11.54 -2.46 8.30
CA ASP A 65 10.69 -3.25 9.21
C ASP A 65 9.51 -2.39 9.68
N ASP A 66 8.33 -2.97 9.70
CA ASP A 66 7.12 -2.35 10.24
C ASP A 66 6.92 -2.67 11.74
N GLY A 67 7.84 -3.44 12.32
CA GLY A 67 7.80 -3.92 13.70
C GLY A 67 7.20 -5.31 13.84
N ASN A 68 6.87 -5.98 12.74
CA ASN A 68 6.34 -7.34 12.71
C ASN A 68 7.36 -8.33 12.12
N PHE A 69 7.19 -9.60 12.46
CA PHE A 69 7.87 -10.71 11.79
C PHE A 69 6.98 -11.27 10.67
N ARG A 70 7.54 -12.16 9.86
CA ARG A 70 6.81 -12.91 8.83
C ARG A 70 5.50 -13.46 9.38
N ASP A 71 4.40 -13.19 8.68
CA ASP A 71 3.05 -13.65 9.00
C ASP A 71 2.56 -13.38 10.44
N THR A 72 3.13 -12.38 11.14
CA THR A 72 2.52 -11.86 12.38
C THR A 72 1.11 -11.35 12.08
N ILE A 73 0.93 -10.68 10.94
CA ILE A 73 -0.38 -10.44 10.33
C ILE A 73 -0.67 -11.66 9.45
N ALA A 74 -1.35 -12.65 10.03
CA ALA A 74 -1.57 -13.92 9.38
C ALA A 74 -2.52 -13.82 8.18
N PRO A 75 -2.14 -14.32 6.99
CA PRO A 75 -3.03 -14.37 5.84
C PRO A 75 -4.20 -15.35 6.07
N ILE A 76 -5.27 -15.19 5.29
CA ILE A 76 -6.39 -16.14 5.26
C ILE A 76 -6.19 -17.06 4.05
N ASP A 77 -6.06 -18.37 4.29
CA ASP A 77 -5.86 -19.37 3.24
C ASP A 77 -7.14 -20.16 2.89
N ASP A 78 -8.02 -20.33 3.88
CA ASP A 78 -9.28 -21.04 3.73
C ASP A 78 -10.46 -20.12 4.09
N PRO A 79 -10.77 -19.11 3.24
CA PRO A 79 -11.79 -18.13 3.54
C PRO A 79 -13.19 -18.75 3.64
N VAL A 80 -13.92 -18.42 4.69
CA VAL A 80 -15.31 -18.83 4.91
C VAL A 80 -16.25 -17.80 4.31
N PHE A 81 -17.29 -18.26 3.61
CA PHE A 81 -18.23 -17.39 2.92
C PHE A 81 -19.66 -17.62 3.34
N GLN A 82 -20.46 -16.56 3.27
CA GLN A 82 -21.91 -16.57 3.41
C GLN A 82 -22.55 -15.91 2.19
N SER A 83 -23.74 -16.39 1.81
CA SER A 83 -24.54 -15.73 0.77
C SER A 83 -24.81 -14.27 1.14
N VAL A 84 -24.61 -13.35 0.19
CA VAL A 84 -24.86 -11.91 0.39
C VAL A 84 -26.33 -11.64 0.78
N SER A 85 -27.27 -12.48 0.36
CA SER A 85 -28.70 -12.37 0.69
C SER A 85 -29.00 -12.72 2.15
N ALA A 86 -28.22 -13.63 2.76
CA ALA A 86 -28.37 -14.05 4.15
C ALA A 86 -27.56 -13.21 5.13
N LEU A 87 -26.68 -12.34 4.63
CA LEU A 87 -25.78 -11.56 5.45
C LEU A 87 -26.52 -10.39 6.13
N THR A 88 -26.49 -10.34 7.46
CA THR A 88 -27.11 -9.28 8.29
C THR A 88 -26.11 -8.55 9.19
N ALA A 89 -24.91 -9.11 9.37
CA ALA A 89 -23.93 -8.61 10.33
C ALA A 89 -23.11 -7.39 9.84
N MET A 90 -23.29 -6.99 8.57
CA MET A 90 -22.54 -5.89 7.96
C MET A 90 -23.49 -4.84 7.38
N GLY A 91 -23.12 -3.56 7.53
CA GLY A 91 -23.91 -2.44 7.01
C GLY A 91 -23.85 -2.33 5.49
N PRO A 92 -24.84 -1.68 4.86
CA PRO A 92 -24.91 -1.57 3.40
C PRO A 92 -23.78 -0.73 2.80
N LEU A 93 -23.23 0.24 3.53
CA LEU A 93 -22.15 1.13 3.08
C LEU A 93 -20.75 0.59 3.41
N GLU A 94 -20.66 -0.61 3.96
CA GLU A 94 -19.37 -1.20 4.32
C GLU A 94 -18.53 -1.50 3.10
N PRO A 95 -17.25 -1.07 3.09
CA PRO A 95 -16.36 -1.29 1.95
C PRO A 95 -15.95 -2.76 1.81
N VAL A 96 -16.01 -3.25 0.60
CA VAL A 96 -15.57 -4.60 0.22
C VAL A 96 -14.70 -4.52 -1.03
N LEU A 97 -13.66 -5.32 -1.09
CA LEU A 97 -12.96 -5.61 -2.32
C LEU A 97 -13.63 -6.81 -2.98
N SER A 98 -14.07 -6.68 -4.24
CA SER A 98 -14.96 -7.68 -4.86
C SER A 98 -14.50 -8.08 -6.26
N VAL A 99 -14.67 -9.33 -6.59
CA VAL A 99 -14.34 -9.91 -7.90
C VAL A 99 -15.51 -10.69 -8.47
N VAL A 100 -15.57 -10.80 -9.80
CA VAL A 100 -16.49 -11.70 -10.49
C VAL A 100 -15.72 -12.42 -11.59
N ILE A 101 -15.57 -13.72 -11.47
CA ILE A 101 -14.83 -14.55 -12.42
C ILE A 101 -15.72 -15.75 -12.83
N GLN A 102 -16.01 -15.86 -14.11
CA GLN A 102 -16.84 -16.95 -14.67
C GLN A 102 -18.19 -17.15 -13.94
N GLY A 103 -18.79 -16.06 -13.44
CA GLY A 103 -20.05 -16.09 -12.71
C GLY A 103 -19.92 -16.35 -11.20
N ASP A 104 -18.76 -16.76 -10.70
CA ASP A 104 -18.45 -16.79 -9.27
C ASP A 104 -18.14 -15.37 -8.80
N ALA A 105 -18.98 -14.82 -7.93
CA ALA A 105 -18.88 -13.46 -7.41
C ALA A 105 -18.56 -13.51 -5.91
N ARG A 106 -17.44 -12.91 -5.51
CA ARG A 106 -17.00 -12.86 -4.12
C ARG A 106 -16.63 -11.46 -3.67
N ALA A 107 -16.95 -11.16 -2.41
CA ALA A 107 -16.60 -9.92 -1.75
C ALA A 107 -15.79 -10.21 -0.47
N TYR A 108 -14.70 -9.46 -0.30
CA TYR A 108 -13.79 -9.51 0.83
C TYR A 108 -13.91 -8.21 1.60
N PRO A 109 -14.63 -8.18 2.75
CA PRO A 109 -14.85 -6.97 3.51
C PRO A 109 -13.54 -6.39 4.04
N LEU A 110 -13.36 -5.07 3.92
CA LEU A 110 -12.15 -4.43 4.42
C LEU A 110 -12.01 -4.60 5.94
N ARG A 111 -13.13 -4.78 6.69
CA ARG A 111 -13.04 -5.12 8.12
C ARG A 111 -12.21 -6.38 8.42
N MET A 112 -12.14 -7.31 7.48
CA MET A 112 -11.32 -8.51 7.58
C MET A 112 -9.88 -8.22 7.10
N LEU A 113 -9.77 -7.56 5.97
CA LEU A 113 -8.46 -7.23 5.36
C LEU A 113 -7.65 -6.23 6.20
N LEU A 114 -8.26 -5.44 7.07
CA LEU A 114 -7.57 -4.60 8.06
C LEU A 114 -6.74 -5.40 9.08
N TRP A 115 -7.05 -6.68 9.28
CA TRP A 115 -6.41 -7.54 10.28
C TRP A 115 -5.61 -8.68 9.67
N HIS A 116 -5.81 -8.96 8.38
CA HIS A 116 -5.18 -10.08 7.70
C HIS A 116 -4.41 -9.65 6.45
N GLU A 117 -4.75 -8.51 5.86
CA GLU A 117 -4.13 -7.87 4.69
C GLU A 117 -4.12 -8.75 3.43
N ILE A 118 -4.02 -10.07 3.55
CA ILE A 118 -3.88 -11.05 2.46
C ILE A 118 -4.90 -12.18 2.59
N VAL A 119 -5.54 -12.53 1.46
CA VAL A 119 -6.37 -13.73 1.32
C VAL A 119 -5.91 -14.53 0.09
N ASN A 120 -5.58 -15.78 0.28
CA ASN A 120 -5.33 -16.75 -0.78
C ASN A 120 -6.62 -17.52 -1.06
N ASP A 121 -7.26 -17.29 -2.20
CA ASP A 121 -8.54 -17.92 -2.56
C ASP A 121 -8.48 -18.54 -3.96
N THR A 122 -9.58 -19.18 -4.37
CA THR A 122 -9.82 -19.64 -5.74
C THR A 122 -11.24 -19.25 -6.14
N VAL A 123 -11.39 -18.41 -7.15
CA VAL A 123 -12.67 -17.85 -7.60
C VAL A 123 -12.87 -18.21 -9.07
N GLY A 124 -14.00 -18.86 -9.41
CA GLY A 124 -14.26 -19.31 -10.77
C GLY A 124 -13.15 -20.17 -11.36
N GLY A 125 -12.46 -20.97 -10.52
CA GLY A 125 -11.32 -21.80 -10.92
C GLY A 125 -9.99 -21.07 -11.11
N VAL A 126 -9.91 -19.76 -10.80
CA VAL A 126 -8.67 -18.97 -10.87
C VAL A 126 -8.13 -18.78 -9.45
N PRO A 127 -6.87 -19.22 -9.17
CA PRO A 127 -6.22 -18.95 -7.90
C PRO A 127 -5.94 -17.44 -7.75
N LEU A 128 -6.43 -16.83 -6.69
CA LEU A 128 -6.32 -15.39 -6.45
C LEU A 128 -5.53 -15.07 -5.19
N LEU A 129 -4.71 -14.04 -5.31
CA LEU A 129 -4.20 -13.23 -4.21
C LEU A 129 -5.08 -11.99 -4.09
N VAL A 130 -5.84 -11.88 -3.01
CA VAL A 130 -6.60 -10.66 -2.66
C VAL A 130 -5.83 -9.95 -1.58
N SER A 131 -5.43 -8.71 -1.81
CA SER A 131 -4.62 -7.97 -0.85
C SER A 131 -5.13 -6.55 -0.64
N TYR A 132 -4.92 -6.04 0.58
CA TYR A 132 -5.24 -4.67 0.95
C TYR A 132 -4.19 -4.12 1.90
N CYS A 133 -3.54 -3.03 1.50
CA CYS A 133 -2.61 -2.26 2.34
C CYS A 133 -3.35 -1.06 2.95
N PRO A 134 -3.65 -1.06 4.26
CA PRO A 134 -4.38 0.04 4.89
C PRO A 134 -3.61 1.36 4.89
N LEU A 135 -2.29 1.33 5.00
CA LEU A 135 -1.43 2.52 4.99
C LEU A 135 -1.54 3.30 3.68
N CYS A 136 -1.62 2.59 2.55
CA CYS A 136 -1.74 3.18 1.22
C CYS A 136 -3.18 3.36 0.77
N ASN A 137 -4.15 2.73 1.44
CA ASN A 137 -5.51 2.51 0.95
C ASN A 137 -5.53 1.76 -0.39
N SER A 138 -4.60 0.85 -0.61
CA SER A 138 -4.46 0.08 -1.85
C SER A 138 -5.11 -1.29 -1.73
N GLY A 139 -6.07 -1.58 -2.61
CA GLY A 139 -6.76 -2.87 -2.68
C GLY A 139 -6.64 -3.48 -4.06
N VAL A 140 -5.78 -4.48 -4.22
CA VAL A 140 -5.48 -5.11 -5.50
C VAL A 140 -5.67 -6.62 -5.44
N VAL A 141 -6.03 -7.19 -6.59
CA VAL A 141 -6.23 -8.63 -6.75
C VAL A 141 -5.35 -9.13 -7.89
N PHE A 142 -4.64 -10.22 -7.66
CA PHE A 142 -3.77 -10.83 -8.64
C PHE A 142 -4.11 -12.32 -8.85
N ASP A 143 -3.83 -12.82 -10.03
CA ASP A 143 -3.66 -14.23 -10.29
C ASP A 143 -2.34 -14.68 -9.65
N ARG A 144 -2.38 -15.64 -8.72
CA ARG A 144 -1.20 -16.09 -7.98
C ARG A 144 -0.43 -17.23 -8.66
N ARG A 145 -0.65 -17.43 -9.95
CA ARG A 145 0.14 -18.36 -10.77
C ARG A 145 1.37 -17.66 -11.34
N VAL A 146 2.54 -18.21 -11.08
CA VAL A 146 3.82 -17.77 -11.61
C VAL A 146 4.51 -18.98 -12.24
N ASP A 147 4.87 -18.91 -13.51
CA ASP A 147 5.53 -19.97 -14.28
C ASP A 147 4.88 -21.36 -14.21
N GLY A 148 3.56 -21.38 -13.98
CA GLY A 148 2.75 -22.61 -13.90
C GLY A 148 2.49 -23.09 -12.48
N ASP A 149 3.20 -22.59 -11.50
CA ASP A 149 3.01 -22.89 -10.08
C ASP A 149 1.98 -21.94 -9.45
N VAL A 150 1.21 -22.45 -8.49
CA VAL A 150 0.28 -21.67 -7.69
C VAL A 150 0.96 -21.32 -6.37
N LEU A 151 1.29 -20.04 -6.19
CA LEU A 151 1.98 -19.57 -5.01
C LEU A 151 1.01 -19.23 -3.87
N ARG A 152 1.44 -19.43 -2.62
CA ARG A 152 0.75 -19.00 -1.42
C ARG A 152 1.45 -17.76 -0.87
N PHE A 153 0.71 -16.66 -0.70
CA PHE A 153 1.25 -15.39 -0.25
C PHE A 153 1.02 -15.14 1.24
N GLY A 154 2.00 -14.48 1.85
CA GLY A 154 1.96 -13.99 3.23
C GLY A 154 2.64 -12.65 3.37
N ASN A 155 2.63 -12.11 4.60
CA ASN A 155 3.23 -10.83 4.93
C ASN A 155 4.68 -10.99 5.37
N THR A 156 5.58 -10.15 4.87
CA THR A 156 6.98 -10.15 5.31
C THR A 156 7.18 -9.46 6.66
N GLY A 157 6.25 -8.60 7.11
CA GLY A 157 6.49 -7.63 8.18
C GLY A 157 7.39 -6.48 7.74
N ARG A 158 7.47 -6.22 6.44
CA ARG A 158 8.28 -5.13 5.86
C ARG A 158 7.41 -4.28 4.95
N ILE A 159 7.80 -3.02 4.87
CA ILE A 159 7.18 -2.03 4.00
C ILE A 159 8.22 -1.36 3.12
N ARG A 160 7.82 -0.96 1.92
CA ARG A 160 8.57 -0.08 1.04
C ARG A 160 7.65 1.06 0.60
N HIS A 161 8.06 2.29 0.82
CA HIS A 161 7.25 3.47 0.52
C HIS A 161 5.86 3.47 1.19
N PHE A 162 5.80 2.94 2.43
CA PHE A 162 4.56 2.73 3.19
C PHE A 162 3.59 1.70 2.59
N ASP A 163 4.01 0.97 1.58
CA ASP A 163 3.25 -0.14 1.03
C ASP A 163 3.81 -1.48 1.49
N MET A 164 2.93 -2.43 1.70
CA MET A 164 3.24 -3.77 2.18
C MET A 164 4.15 -4.51 1.20
N VAL A 165 5.18 -5.16 1.72
CA VAL A 165 5.98 -6.16 1.01
C VAL A 165 5.47 -7.54 1.40
N MET A 166 4.97 -8.28 0.42
CA MET A 166 4.49 -9.66 0.57
C MET A 166 5.63 -10.65 0.30
N CYS A 167 5.47 -11.91 0.69
CA CYS A 167 6.32 -13.01 0.24
C CYS A 167 5.49 -14.19 -0.25
N ASP A 168 6.00 -14.94 -1.21
CA ASP A 168 5.51 -16.29 -1.47
C ASP A 168 6.16 -17.28 -0.50
N HIS A 169 5.43 -18.33 -0.11
CA HIS A 169 5.92 -19.32 0.86
C HIS A 169 6.73 -20.43 0.20
N GLU A 170 6.61 -20.62 -1.11
CA GLU A 170 7.28 -21.67 -1.85
C GLU A 170 8.77 -21.36 -2.03
N ASN A 171 9.09 -20.16 -2.52
CA ASN A 171 10.43 -19.73 -2.90
C ASN A 171 10.95 -18.58 -2.03
N GLU A 172 10.08 -17.97 -1.21
CA GLU A 172 10.35 -16.80 -0.36
C GLU A 172 10.81 -15.58 -1.15
N ASN A 173 10.37 -15.42 -2.42
CA ASN A 173 10.56 -14.16 -3.12
C ASN A 173 9.71 -13.07 -2.47
N TRP A 174 10.20 -11.83 -2.47
CA TRP A 174 9.48 -10.69 -1.92
C TRP A 174 8.81 -9.90 -3.04
N TRP A 175 7.55 -9.55 -2.82
CA TRP A 175 6.67 -8.96 -3.81
C TRP A 175 6.11 -7.64 -3.32
N GLN A 176 6.17 -6.59 -4.15
CA GLN A 176 5.53 -5.32 -3.85
C GLN A 176 4.01 -5.45 -4.02
N GLN A 177 3.23 -5.18 -2.98
CA GLN A 177 1.78 -5.32 -3.03
C GLN A 177 1.15 -4.43 -4.09
N PHE A 178 1.57 -3.17 -4.18
CA PHE A 178 0.99 -2.15 -5.05
C PHE A 178 1.15 -2.46 -6.54
N THR A 179 2.28 -3.01 -6.94
CA THR A 179 2.62 -3.26 -8.35
C THR A 179 2.49 -4.72 -8.77
N GLY A 180 2.52 -5.65 -7.82
CA GLY A 180 2.62 -7.08 -8.09
C GLY A 180 4.00 -7.52 -8.59
N GLU A 181 5.03 -6.68 -8.47
CA GLU A 181 6.40 -7.00 -8.86
C GLU A 181 7.10 -7.84 -7.81
N ALA A 182 7.79 -8.90 -8.23
CA ALA A 182 8.79 -9.56 -7.41
C ALA A 182 10.02 -8.66 -7.31
N ILE A 183 10.25 -8.08 -6.13
CA ILE A 183 11.30 -7.08 -5.94
C ILE A 183 12.60 -7.67 -5.40
N ILE A 184 12.56 -8.84 -4.74
CA ILE A 184 13.73 -9.56 -4.22
C ILE A 184 13.49 -11.06 -4.38
N GLY A 185 14.54 -11.79 -4.72
CA GLY A 185 14.53 -13.24 -4.81
C GLY A 185 14.87 -13.74 -6.20
N ASN A 186 14.69 -15.04 -6.43
CA ASN A 186 15.06 -15.63 -7.72
C ASN A 186 14.18 -15.15 -8.87
N ASP A 187 12.93 -14.77 -8.57
CA ASP A 187 11.95 -14.28 -9.53
C ASP A 187 11.92 -12.75 -9.65
N ALA A 188 12.92 -12.05 -9.07
CA ALA A 188 13.01 -10.58 -9.12
C ALA A 188 12.87 -10.07 -10.56
N GLY A 189 11.90 -9.14 -10.77
CA GLY A 189 11.50 -8.62 -12.07
C GLY A 189 10.30 -9.32 -12.72
N ALA A 190 9.79 -10.42 -12.13
CA ALA A 190 8.52 -11.01 -12.54
C ALA A 190 7.33 -10.17 -12.02
N TYR A 191 6.18 -10.28 -12.68
CA TYR A 191 4.95 -9.56 -12.30
C TYR A 191 3.77 -10.51 -12.19
N LEU A 192 3.01 -10.35 -11.13
CA LEU A 192 1.70 -10.98 -11.00
C LEU A 192 0.71 -10.33 -11.97
N LYS A 193 -0.17 -11.13 -12.53
CA LYS A 193 -1.21 -10.62 -13.42
C LYS A 193 -2.35 -10.02 -12.61
N ALA A 194 -2.57 -8.70 -12.74
CA ALA A 194 -3.69 -8.03 -12.10
C ALA A 194 -5.05 -8.53 -12.64
N ILE A 195 -5.98 -8.74 -11.71
CA ILE A 195 -7.36 -9.15 -11.97
C ILE A 195 -8.28 -7.95 -11.71
N PRO A 196 -9.23 -7.63 -12.62
CA PRO A 196 -10.22 -6.59 -12.35
C PRO A 196 -10.99 -6.86 -11.05
N ALA A 197 -10.92 -5.92 -10.12
CA ALA A 197 -11.61 -5.95 -8.85
C ALA A 197 -12.27 -4.58 -8.60
N ARG A 198 -13.29 -4.52 -7.75
CA ARG A 198 -13.92 -3.27 -7.33
C ARG A 198 -13.76 -3.08 -5.84
N LEU A 199 -13.28 -1.90 -5.45
CA LEU A 199 -13.48 -1.40 -4.10
C LEU A 199 -14.84 -0.69 -4.07
N GLU A 200 -15.85 -1.37 -3.54
CA GLU A 200 -17.23 -0.90 -3.56
C GLU A 200 -17.94 -1.18 -2.23
N SER A 201 -19.10 -0.57 -2.01
CA SER A 201 -19.91 -0.88 -0.84
C SER A 201 -20.63 -2.23 -0.98
N LEU A 202 -20.91 -2.86 0.15
CA LEU A 202 -21.66 -4.12 0.20
C LEU A 202 -23.02 -4.02 -0.50
N ALA A 203 -23.71 -2.86 -0.41
CA ALA A 203 -24.97 -2.64 -1.13
C ALA A 203 -24.81 -2.71 -2.64
N ARG A 204 -23.71 -2.16 -3.17
CA ARG A 204 -23.41 -2.20 -4.61
C ARG A 204 -23.05 -3.61 -5.07
N PHE A 205 -22.22 -4.30 -4.30
CA PHE A 205 -21.93 -5.71 -4.57
C PHE A 205 -23.21 -6.55 -4.59
N ARG A 206 -24.07 -6.40 -3.57
CA ARG A 206 -25.37 -7.10 -3.48
C ARG A 206 -26.27 -6.82 -4.69
N ALA A 207 -26.32 -5.57 -5.14
CA ALA A 207 -27.15 -5.19 -6.28
C ALA A 207 -26.67 -5.80 -7.61
N ARG A 208 -25.33 -5.87 -7.84
CA ARG A 208 -24.81 -6.43 -9.09
C ARG A 208 -24.58 -7.94 -9.06
N ALA A 209 -24.46 -8.53 -7.87
CA ALA A 209 -24.22 -9.95 -7.66
C ALA A 209 -25.13 -10.52 -6.55
N PRO A 210 -26.47 -10.59 -6.75
CA PRO A 210 -27.41 -10.98 -5.70
C PRO A 210 -27.25 -12.43 -5.22
N GLN A 211 -26.54 -13.26 -6.00
CA GLN A 211 -26.17 -14.63 -5.63
C GLN A 211 -24.70 -14.73 -5.15
N GLY A 212 -24.02 -13.59 -5.01
CA GLY A 212 -22.63 -13.54 -4.61
C GLY A 212 -22.41 -13.97 -3.15
N LEU A 213 -21.16 -14.28 -2.86
CA LEU A 213 -20.68 -14.70 -1.56
C LEU A 213 -19.87 -13.59 -0.91
N VAL A 214 -19.99 -13.44 0.40
CA VAL A 214 -19.22 -12.47 1.20
C VAL A 214 -18.41 -13.23 2.23
N MET A 215 -17.12 -12.93 2.31
CA MET A 215 -16.24 -13.52 3.31
C MET A 215 -16.67 -13.09 4.71
N ILE A 216 -16.73 -14.04 5.61
CA ILE A 216 -17.07 -13.86 7.03
C ILE A 216 -15.94 -14.42 7.89
N PRO A 217 -15.78 -13.94 9.14
CA PRO A 217 -14.83 -14.56 10.07
C PRO A 217 -15.19 -16.04 10.32
N ASP A 218 -14.16 -16.87 10.37
CA ASP A 218 -14.25 -18.23 10.91
C ASP A 218 -14.47 -18.22 12.44
N ASP A 219 -13.86 -17.25 13.12
CA ASP A 219 -14.06 -16.93 14.54
C ASP A 219 -14.19 -15.41 14.72
N VAL A 220 -15.38 -14.97 15.10
CA VAL A 220 -15.69 -13.55 15.33
C VAL A 220 -14.95 -12.93 16.52
N MET A 221 -14.39 -13.76 17.39
CA MET A 221 -13.66 -13.31 18.58
C MET A 221 -12.16 -13.19 18.34
N ARG A 222 -11.65 -13.65 17.18
CA ARG A 222 -10.22 -13.63 16.85
C ARG A 222 -9.67 -12.21 16.78
N GLN A 223 -10.41 -11.30 16.17
CA GLN A 223 -10.05 -9.90 16.00
C GLN A 223 -11.27 -8.99 16.21
N PRO A 224 -11.09 -7.71 16.58
CA PRO A 224 -12.18 -6.76 16.68
C PRO A 224 -12.63 -6.29 15.28
N TYR A 225 -13.13 -7.23 14.47
CA TYR A 225 -13.58 -6.94 13.10
C TYR A 225 -14.62 -5.83 13.06
N GLY A 226 -14.34 -4.82 12.23
CA GLY A 226 -15.17 -3.61 12.14
C GLY A 226 -14.58 -2.40 12.87
N ALA A 227 -13.55 -2.60 13.72
CA ALA A 227 -12.69 -1.53 14.21
C ALA A 227 -11.46 -1.35 13.29
N THR A 228 -10.92 -0.14 13.24
CA THR A 228 -9.71 0.18 12.49
C THR A 228 -8.72 0.97 13.33
N ALA A 229 -7.44 0.61 13.25
CA ALA A 229 -6.34 1.37 13.85
C ALA A 229 -5.93 2.58 13.00
N TYR A 230 -6.40 2.67 11.76
CA TYR A 230 -6.05 3.70 10.77
C TYR A 230 -6.99 4.92 10.79
N TYR A 231 -7.87 5.01 11.80
CA TYR A 231 -8.80 6.13 11.93
C TYR A 231 -8.06 7.47 12.11
N GLY A 232 -8.65 8.53 11.58
CA GLY A 232 -8.08 9.87 11.62
C GLY A 232 -7.11 10.19 10.48
N MET A 233 -6.71 9.23 9.63
CA MET A 233 -5.89 9.51 8.45
C MET A 233 -6.61 10.47 7.46
N ASP A 234 -7.94 10.45 7.42
CA ASP A 234 -8.72 11.35 6.56
C ASP A 234 -8.77 12.81 7.06
N SER A 235 -8.41 13.10 8.32
CA SER A 235 -8.61 14.43 8.92
C SER A 235 -7.49 14.91 9.84
N LEU A 236 -6.95 14.03 10.68
CA LEU A 236 -5.99 14.41 11.72
C LEU A 236 -4.53 14.33 11.27
N TRP A 237 -4.24 13.55 10.25
CA TRP A 237 -2.87 13.25 9.84
C TRP A 237 -2.31 14.20 8.78
N GLU A 238 -3.09 15.15 8.27
CA GLU A 238 -2.61 15.99 7.17
C GLU A 238 -1.34 16.77 7.53
N THR A 239 -1.27 17.35 8.73
CA THR A 239 -0.08 18.09 9.20
C THR A 239 1.03 17.13 9.66
N GLN A 240 0.68 16.03 10.34
CA GLN A 240 1.64 15.05 10.83
C GLN A 240 2.23 14.22 9.70
N SER A 241 1.39 13.79 8.74
CA SER A 241 1.82 13.02 7.57
C SER A 241 2.71 13.84 6.64
N ARG A 242 2.49 15.15 6.48
CA ARG A 242 3.42 16.01 5.72
C ARG A 242 4.82 16.02 6.32
N ASN A 243 4.95 16.05 7.65
CA ASN A 243 6.24 16.02 8.32
C ASN A 243 6.88 14.62 8.26
N MET A 244 6.11 13.57 8.54
CA MET A 244 6.58 12.18 8.50
C MET A 244 6.98 11.76 7.07
N LEU A 245 6.20 12.16 6.06
CA LEU A 245 6.50 11.92 4.66
C LEU A 245 7.72 12.72 4.20
N ARG A 246 7.90 13.98 4.66
CA ARG A 246 9.09 14.81 4.33
C ARG A 246 10.39 14.17 4.79
N GLU A 247 10.39 13.52 5.94
CA GLU A 247 11.60 12.93 6.52
C GLU A 247 11.93 11.53 5.99
N ARG A 248 10.92 10.80 5.50
CA ARG A 248 11.03 9.37 5.16
C ARG A 248 10.64 9.03 3.73
N TYR A 249 10.19 10.02 2.96
CA TYR A 249 9.62 9.82 1.64
C TYR A 249 10.40 10.64 0.61
N PRO A 250 11.09 9.99 -0.34
CA PRO A 250 12.03 10.67 -1.24
C PRO A 250 11.36 11.42 -2.39
N TYR A 251 10.04 11.34 -2.54
CA TYR A 251 9.34 11.89 -3.69
C TYR A 251 8.57 13.16 -3.34
N THR A 252 8.53 14.11 -4.27
CA THR A 252 7.80 15.36 -4.12
C THR A 252 6.44 15.28 -4.82
N LEU A 253 5.39 15.67 -4.11
CA LEU A 253 4.09 15.93 -4.68
C LEU A 253 4.01 17.37 -5.19
N PRO A 254 3.14 17.69 -6.17
CA PRO A 254 2.80 19.05 -6.50
C PRO A 254 2.36 19.83 -5.26
N GLU A 255 2.65 21.14 -5.21
CA GLU A 255 2.43 21.96 -4.01
C GLU A 255 0.96 21.95 -3.55
N ASP A 256 0.02 21.88 -4.49
CA ASP A 256 -1.42 21.90 -4.26
C ASP A 256 -2.03 20.50 -4.02
N VAL A 257 -1.21 19.43 -4.00
CA VAL A 257 -1.67 18.06 -3.80
C VAL A 257 -1.40 17.62 -2.37
N SER A 258 -2.46 17.31 -1.62
CA SER A 258 -2.34 16.68 -0.31
C SER A 258 -1.78 15.26 -0.45
N PRO A 259 -0.82 14.83 0.39
CA PRO A 259 -0.33 13.45 0.38
C PRO A 259 -1.44 12.40 0.55
N LEU A 260 -2.47 12.72 1.32
CA LEU A 260 -3.61 11.85 1.61
C LEU A 260 -4.81 12.09 0.66
N LEU A 261 -4.62 12.88 -0.42
CA LEU A 261 -5.63 12.97 -1.47
C LEU A 261 -5.88 11.58 -2.05
N ARG A 262 -7.14 11.13 -2.01
CA ARG A 262 -7.51 9.88 -2.67
C ARG A 262 -7.48 10.04 -4.18
N VAL A 263 -6.83 9.12 -4.84
CA VAL A 263 -6.70 9.07 -6.29
C VAL A 263 -7.13 7.71 -6.83
N VAL A 264 -7.71 7.70 -8.01
CA VAL A 264 -7.96 6.48 -8.80
C VAL A 264 -6.81 6.32 -9.76
N VAL A 265 -6.12 5.19 -9.69
CA VAL A 265 -4.95 4.89 -10.53
C VAL A 265 -5.32 3.88 -11.61
N VAL A 266 -5.04 4.22 -12.85
CA VAL A 266 -5.20 3.34 -14.01
C VAL A 266 -3.97 3.49 -14.89
N GLU A 267 -3.22 2.41 -15.08
CA GLU A 267 -2.07 2.36 -16.01
C GLU A 267 -1.07 3.52 -15.81
N GLY A 268 -0.73 3.82 -14.54
CA GLY A 268 0.27 4.84 -14.21
C GLY A 268 -0.20 6.30 -14.28
N LYS A 269 -1.49 6.53 -14.47
CA LYS A 269 -2.13 7.84 -14.39
C LYS A 269 -3.14 7.88 -13.25
N ALA A 270 -3.26 9.01 -12.57
CA ALA A 270 -4.13 9.18 -11.41
C ALA A 270 -5.14 10.32 -11.61
N TRP A 271 -6.36 10.13 -11.11
CA TRP A 271 -7.41 11.15 -11.03
C TRP A 271 -7.86 11.27 -9.58
N ALA A 272 -7.90 12.51 -9.07
CA ALA A 272 -8.43 12.78 -7.74
C ALA A 272 -9.90 12.30 -7.62
N VAL A 273 -10.21 11.56 -6.57
CA VAL A 273 -11.58 11.10 -6.29
C VAL A 273 -12.52 12.29 -6.09
N GLU A 274 -12.03 13.41 -5.54
CA GLU A 274 -12.81 14.64 -5.38
C GLU A 274 -13.20 15.26 -6.73
N LEU A 275 -12.30 15.25 -7.72
CA LEU A 275 -12.62 15.66 -9.08
C LEU A 275 -13.71 14.73 -9.66
N LEU A 276 -13.52 13.42 -9.54
CA LEU A 276 -14.48 12.45 -10.05
C LEU A 276 -15.85 12.58 -9.35
N ARG A 277 -15.86 12.86 -8.04
CA ARG A 277 -17.08 13.16 -7.28
C ARG A 277 -17.81 14.40 -7.84
N ALA A 278 -17.07 15.46 -8.17
CA ALA A 278 -17.66 16.72 -8.68
C ALA A 278 -18.30 16.55 -10.05
N VAL A 279 -17.72 15.74 -10.94
CA VAL A 279 -18.21 15.56 -12.32
C VAL A 279 -18.96 14.25 -12.54
N SER A 280 -18.95 13.35 -11.56
CA SER A 280 -19.56 12.00 -11.54
C SER A 280 -18.99 11.03 -12.59
N ARG A 281 -18.38 11.50 -13.67
CA ARG A 281 -17.87 10.69 -14.77
C ARG A 281 -16.72 11.40 -15.49
N ILE A 282 -15.66 10.65 -15.78
CA ILE A 282 -14.52 11.09 -16.62
C ILE A 282 -14.32 10.05 -17.72
N GLU A 283 -14.10 10.52 -18.95
CA GLU A 283 -13.71 9.67 -20.07
C GLU A 283 -12.26 10.02 -20.46
N HIS A 284 -11.43 8.99 -20.56
CA HIS A 284 -10.05 9.09 -21.01
C HIS A 284 -9.76 7.99 -22.04
N GLY A 285 -9.80 8.35 -23.32
CA GLY A 285 -9.81 7.39 -24.41
C GLY A 285 -11.02 6.44 -24.28
N GLU A 286 -10.78 5.15 -24.29
CA GLU A 286 -11.83 4.15 -24.10
C GLU A 286 -12.14 3.85 -22.61
N THR A 287 -11.34 4.40 -21.71
CA THR A 287 -11.50 4.18 -20.26
C THR A 287 -12.48 5.18 -19.67
N VAL A 288 -13.44 4.68 -18.93
CA VAL A 288 -14.48 5.45 -18.24
C VAL A 288 -14.32 5.25 -16.74
N LEU A 289 -14.14 6.35 -16.02
CA LEU A 289 -14.16 6.40 -14.57
C LEU A 289 -15.51 6.98 -14.11
N SER A 290 -16.16 6.36 -13.16
CA SER A 290 -17.44 6.83 -12.60
C SER A 290 -17.37 6.83 -11.08
N TRP A 291 -18.04 7.82 -10.46
CA TRP A 291 -18.18 7.91 -9.01
C TRP A 291 -19.66 7.87 -8.61
N ILE A 292 -19.96 7.15 -7.57
CA ILE A 292 -21.32 7.03 -7.01
C ILE A 292 -21.18 7.05 -5.49
N GLU A 293 -22.01 7.80 -4.79
CA GLU A 293 -22.06 7.88 -3.33
C GLU A 293 -22.33 6.53 -2.65
N GLY A 294 -22.03 6.44 -1.36
CA GLY A 294 -22.45 5.33 -0.50
C GLY A 294 -21.39 4.28 -0.25
N GLN A 295 -20.18 4.68 0.17
CA GLN A 295 -19.15 3.79 0.71
C GLN A 295 -18.44 4.46 1.89
N ASN A 296 -18.37 3.78 3.04
CA ASN A 296 -17.69 4.30 4.22
C ASN A 296 -16.17 4.25 4.08
N SER A 297 -15.50 5.31 4.57
CA SER A 297 -14.04 5.30 4.74
C SER A 297 -13.64 4.43 5.95
N ILE A 298 -12.55 3.69 5.81
CA ILE A 298 -11.89 3.01 6.94
C ILE A 298 -10.89 3.92 7.68
N HIS A 299 -10.61 5.12 7.14
CA HIS A 299 -9.58 6.05 7.62
C HIS A 299 -10.14 7.23 8.41
N ASP A 300 -11.47 7.35 8.51
CA ASP A 300 -12.13 8.50 9.13
C ASP A 300 -12.47 8.26 10.62
N HIS A 301 -13.14 7.16 10.93
CA HIS A 301 -13.63 6.85 12.26
C HIS A 301 -13.10 5.50 12.75
N ALA A 302 -12.92 5.34 14.08
CA ALA A 302 -12.42 4.09 14.68
C ALA A 302 -13.29 2.86 14.40
N ILE A 303 -14.56 3.07 14.04
CA ILE A 303 -15.49 2.01 13.64
C ILE A 303 -15.88 2.22 12.18
N VAL A 304 -15.65 1.22 11.33
CA VAL A 304 -15.80 1.28 9.87
C VAL A 304 -17.21 1.75 9.43
N TYR A 305 -18.28 1.27 10.06
CA TYR A 305 -19.64 1.66 9.68
C TYR A 305 -19.98 3.13 9.98
N SER A 306 -19.16 3.82 10.78
CA SER A 306 -19.32 5.24 11.14
C SER A 306 -18.45 6.17 10.31
N GLY A 307 -17.62 5.64 9.42
CA GLY A 307 -16.76 6.43 8.56
C GLY A 307 -17.54 7.29 7.56
N ARG A 308 -16.97 8.44 7.18
CA ARG A 308 -17.58 9.33 6.17
C ARG A 308 -17.73 8.63 4.83
N ASP A 309 -18.69 9.11 4.02
CA ASP A 309 -18.87 8.64 2.65
C ASP A 309 -17.75 9.13 1.73
N VAL A 310 -16.98 8.19 1.18
CA VAL A 310 -15.92 8.43 0.19
C VAL A 310 -16.34 8.04 -1.23
N GLY A 311 -17.51 7.42 -1.36
CA GLY A 311 -18.08 6.97 -2.63
C GLY A 311 -17.44 5.71 -3.20
N ASN A 312 -18.09 5.21 -4.22
CA ASN A 312 -17.68 4.03 -4.98
C ASN A 312 -17.08 4.49 -6.31
N VAL A 313 -15.93 3.94 -6.65
CA VAL A 313 -15.29 4.17 -7.95
C VAL A 313 -15.44 2.93 -8.83
N ILE A 314 -15.81 3.16 -10.09
CA ILE A 314 -15.92 2.11 -11.11
C ILE A 314 -15.06 2.53 -12.29
N VAL A 315 -14.18 1.66 -12.74
CA VAL A 315 -13.35 1.89 -13.92
C VAL A 315 -13.62 0.79 -14.95
N GLN A 316 -14.00 1.22 -16.15
CA GLN A 316 -14.35 0.32 -17.24
C GLN A 316 -13.70 0.74 -18.55
N ARG A 317 -13.38 -0.24 -19.41
CA ARG A 317 -12.99 -0.05 -20.80
C ARG A 317 -13.92 -0.88 -21.69
N ALA A 318 -14.55 -0.23 -22.67
CA ALA A 318 -15.58 -0.85 -23.51
C ALA A 318 -16.66 -1.63 -22.70
N GLY A 319 -17.10 -1.04 -21.57
CA GLY A 319 -18.12 -1.60 -20.68
C GLY A 319 -17.68 -2.78 -19.80
N ARG A 320 -16.40 -3.12 -19.79
CA ARG A 320 -15.82 -4.20 -18.94
C ARG A 320 -14.92 -3.61 -17.88
N ASP A 321 -14.99 -4.16 -16.68
CA ASP A 321 -14.10 -3.77 -15.60
C ASP A 321 -12.63 -4.03 -16.00
N VAL A 322 -11.76 -3.09 -15.65
CA VAL A 322 -10.30 -3.22 -15.81
C VAL A 322 -9.63 -3.09 -14.45
N PRO A 323 -8.40 -3.59 -14.29
CA PRO A 323 -7.64 -3.36 -13.06
C PRO A 323 -7.45 -1.87 -12.79
N TYR A 324 -7.70 -1.44 -11.56
CA TYR A 324 -7.45 -0.10 -11.05
C TYR A 324 -7.21 -0.17 -9.56
N ASP A 325 -6.66 0.88 -8.98
CA ASP A 325 -6.55 1.02 -7.54
C ASP A 325 -7.12 2.37 -7.07
N VAL A 326 -7.62 2.41 -5.84
CA VAL A 326 -8.02 3.65 -5.15
C VAL A 326 -7.07 3.84 -3.98
N THR A 327 -6.12 4.74 -4.14
CA THR A 327 -5.02 4.89 -3.20
C THR A 327 -4.83 6.35 -2.78
N PHE A 328 -3.82 6.63 -1.97
CA PHE A 328 -3.40 8.00 -1.66
C PHE A 328 -2.37 8.53 -2.65
N ALA A 329 -2.36 9.85 -2.86
CA ALA A 329 -1.46 10.51 -3.79
C ALA A 329 0.03 10.26 -3.48
N PHE A 330 0.40 10.15 -2.18
CA PHE A 330 1.77 9.82 -1.81
C PHE A 330 2.18 8.44 -2.33
N ALA A 331 1.33 7.42 -2.17
CA ALA A 331 1.60 6.07 -2.63
C ALA A 331 1.70 6.01 -4.15
N PHE A 332 0.75 6.63 -4.87
CA PHE A 332 0.85 6.77 -6.31
C PHE A 332 2.19 7.36 -6.74
N ARG A 333 2.61 8.50 -6.15
CA ARG A 333 3.87 9.18 -6.50
C ARG A 333 5.11 8.31 -6.24
N ALA A 334 5.07 7.42 -5.24
CA ALA A 334 6.18 6.53 -4.93
C ALA A 334 6.45 5.50 -6.03
N PHE A 335 5.38 4.96 -6.61
CA PHE A 335 5.47 3.89 -7.61
C PHE A 335 5.42 4.42 -9.04
N TRP A 336 4.89 5.63 -9.24
CA TRP A 336 4.92 6.37 -10.51
C TRP A 336 5.45 7.80 -10.29
N PRO A 337 6.79 7.97 -10.13
CA PRO A 337 7.40 9.27 -9.83
C PRO A 337 7.08 10.36 -10.86
N ASP A 338 6.95 9.98 -12.13
CA ASP A 338 6.61 10.87 -13.25
C ASP A 338 5.12 10.82 -13.64
N GLY A 339 4.31 10.05 -12.90
CA GLY A 339 2.90 9.86 -13.16
C GLY A 339 2.09 11.15 -13.01
N GLU A 340 1.17 11.40 -13.94
CA GLU A 340 0.28 12.56 -13.88
C GLU A 340 -0.81 12.36 -12.83
N ILE A 341 -1.06 13.41 -12.00
CA ILE A 341 -2.20 13.47 -11.10
C ILE A 341 -3.14 14.58 -11.61
N VAL A 342 -4.34 14.20 -12.04
CA VAL A 342 -5.39 15.12 -12.46
C VAL A 342 -6.28 15.44 -11.26
N PHE A 343 -6.36 16.72 -10.86
CA PHE A 343 -7.10 17.16 -9.67
C PHE A 343 -7.80 18.52 -9.90
N LEU A 344 -8.69 18.90 -9.00
CA LEU A 344 -9.30 20.23 -8.98
C LEU A 344 -8.28 21.26 -8.48
N LYS A 345 -8.14 22.37 -9.22
CA LYS A 345 -7.35 23.54 -8.81
C LYS A 345 -8.19 24.53 -8.06
#